data_8b0cee3b647e235ac93ce822e5edc0fa
#
_entry.id   8b0cee3b647e235ac93ce822e5edc0fa
#
_cell.length_a   1.000
_cell.length_b   1.000
_cell.length_c   1.000
_cell.angle_alpha   90.00
_cell.angle_beta   90.00
_cell.angle_gamma   90.00
#
_symmetry.space_group_name_H-M   'P 1'
#
loop_
_entity.id
_entity.type
_entity.pdbx_description
1 polymer ?
#
loop_
_entity_poly.entity_id
_entity_poly.type
_entity_poly.pdbx_seq_one_letter_code
_entity_poly.pdbx_strand_id
1 'polypeptide(L)'
;MKENEKKGISRRKFLGLSALGLASFTILPSWSINGVRIAPSDRVVLGFIGLGQQGLSDFTSFSNCPGVQVAAGCDVDSMKRERFVRRITAWQKQQGVAPRCDSYEFYEEMLERKDIDAIEVATPDHWHALTTIHACQAGKDVYCQKPLAYTIAEGLAMVKAGVTGGKPATFERRVSESDRVGS
;
A
#
# COMPACT_ATOMS: atom_id res chain seq x y z
N MET A 1 -52.78 6.36 -34.70
CA MET A 1 -51.91 6.09 -33.57
C MET A 1 -51.29 4.70 -33.73
N LYS A 2 -50.01 4.58 -34.05
CA LYS A 2 -49.34 3.28 -34.17
C LYS A 2 -48.55 3.08 -32.90
N GLU A 3 -48.92 2.06 -32.12
CA GLU A 3 -48.24 1.60 -30.95
C GLU A 3 -46.86 1.03 -31.29
N ASN A 4 -45.83 1.52 -30.66
CA ASN A 4 -44.44 1.11 -30.87
C ASN A 4 -44.11 -0.02 -29.90
N GLU A 5 -44.28 -1.27 -30.33
CA GLU A 5 -43.88 -2.46 -29.59
C GLU A 5 -42.39 -2.48 -29.33
N LYS A 6 -41.97 -2.30 -28.10
CA LYS A 6 -40.59 -2.53 -27.67
C LYS A 6 -40.28 -4.02 -27.70
N LYS A 7 -39.66 -4.51 -28.79
CA LYS A 7 -39.11 -5.85 -28.88
C LYS A 7 -37.99 -6.04 -27.88
N GLY A 8 -38.26 -6.68 -26.78
CA GLY A 8 -37.28 -7.14 -25.80
C GLY A 8 -36.31 -8.16 -26.41
N ILE A 9 -35.03 -8.05 -26.09
CA ILE A 9 -34.01 -9.02 -26.51
C ILE A 9 -34.29 -10.34 -25.83
N SER A 10 -34.46 -11.44 -26.62
CA SER A 10 -34.72 -12.78 -26.06
C SER A 10 -33.47 -13.30 -25.29
N ARG A 11 -33.70 -14.10 -24.23
CA ARG A 11 -32.65 -14.72 -23.42
C ARG A 11 -31.60 -15.46 -24.27
N ARG A 12 -32.01 -16.10 -25.37
CA ARG A 12 -31.07 -16.75 -26.30
C ARG A 12 -30.16 -15.76 -27.05
N LYS A 13 -30.70 -14.61 -27.47
CA LYS A 13 -29.88 -13.55 -28.11
C LYS A 13 -28.94 -12.90 -27.12
N PHE A 14 -29.36 -12.72 -25.87
CA PHE A 14 -28.49 -12.19 -24.81
C PHE A 14 -27.32 -13.13 -24.51
N LEU A 15 -27.57 -14.44 -24.38
CA LEU A 15 -26.50 -15.43 -24.16
C LEU A 15 -25.57 -15.57 -25.37
N GLY A 16 -26.06 -15.42 -26.62
CA GLY A 16 -25.24 -15.44 -27.81
C GLY A 16 -24.32 -14.21 -27.93
N LEU A 17 -24.80 -13.02 -27.54
CA LEU A 17 -23.96 -11.82 -27.48
C LEU A 17 -22.94 -11.86 -26.34
N SER A 18 -23.28 -12.48 -25.21
CA SER A 18 -22.37 -12.67 -24.08
C SER A 18 -21.21 -13.61 -24.43
N ALA A 19 -21.43 -14.63 -25.25
CA ALA A 19 -20.39 -15.56 -25.71
C ALA A 19 -19.36 -14.89 -26.65
N LEU A 20 -19.78 -13.90 -27.45
CA LEU A 20 -18.88 -13.11 -28.29
C LEU A 20 -18.12 -12.03 -27.50
N GLY A 21 -18.69 -11.56 -26.36
CA GLY A 21 -18.04 -10.61 -25.46
C GLY A 21 -16.97 -11.23 -24.55
N LEU A 22 -17.01 -12.55 -24.33
CA LEU A 22 -16.04 -13.27 -23.50
C LEU A 22 -14.65 -13.42 -24.15
N ALA A 23 -14.50 -13.19 -25.46
CA ALA A 23 -13.21 -13.25 -26.16
C ALA A 23 -12.30 -12.05 -25.87
N SER A 24 -12.77 -11.03 -25.13
CA SER A 24 -12.00 -9.83 -24.78
C SER A 24 -11.68 -9.73 -23.29
N PHE A 25 -11.96 -10.76 -22.49
CA PHE A 25 -11.42 -10.81 -21.13
C PHE A 25 -9.91 -11.07 -21.24
N THR A 26 -9.16 -9.99 -21.31
CA THR A 26 -7.73 -10.04 -21.04
C THR A 26 -7.62 -10.51 -19.59
N ILE A 27 -7.26 -11.78 -19.40
CA ILE A 27 -6.86 -12.28 -18.09
C ILE A 27 -5.60 -11.51 -17.74
N LEU A 28 -5.76 -10.45 -16.95
CA LEU A 28 -4.62 -9.75 -16.38
C LEU A 28 -3.75 -10.79 -15.69
N PRO A 29 -2.43 -10.82 -15.95
CA PRO A 29 -1.56 -11.82 -15.35
C PRO A 29 -1.71 -11.75 -13.83
N SER A 30 -2.23 -12.81 -13.24
CA SER A 30 -2.32 -12.94 -11.80
C SER A 30 -0.89 -13.03 -11.25
N TRP A 31 -0.51 -12.09 -10.42
CA TRP A 31 0.77 -12.12 -9.72
C TRP A 31 0.84 -13.35 -8.84
N SER A 32 1.92 -14.11 -8.97
CA SER A 32 2.25 -15.13 -7.99
C SER A 32 3.54 -14.74 -7.30
N ILE A 33 3.49 -14.53 -5.99
CA ILE A 33 4.68 -14.45 -5.14
C ILE A 33 4.79 -15.80 -4.46
N ASN A 34 5.94 -16.46 -4.57
CA ASN A 34 6.18 -17.80 -4.01
C ASN A 34 5.13 -18.86 -4.41
N GLY A 35 4.60 -18.78 -5.65
CA GLY A 35 3.60 -19.75 -6.14
C GLY A 35 2.16 -19.50 -5.70
N VAL A 36 1.89 -18.52 -4.84
CA VAL A 36 0.54 -18.15 -4.41
C VAL A 36 -0.03 -17.11 -5.38
N ARG A 37 -1.18 -17.41 -6.00
CA ARG A 37 -1.91 -16.47 -6.84
C ARG A 37 -2.78 -15.59 -5.95
N ILE A 38 -2.49 -14.28 -5.92
CA ILE A 38 -3.26 -13.30 -5.18
C ILE A 38 -4.06 -12.47 -6.17
N ALA A 39 -5.36 -12.39 -5.96
CA ALA A 39 -6.24 -11.55 -6.77
C ALA A 39 -5.81 -10.08 -6.70
N PRO A 40 -5.96 -9.29 -7.78
CA PRO A 40 -5.63 -7.86 -7.73
C PRO A 40 -6.34 -7.09 -6.61
N SER A 41 -7.56 -7.51 -6.25
CA SER A 41 -8.37 -6.95 -5.16
C SER A 41 -7.80 -7.22 -3.76
N ASP A 42 -6.96 -8.25 -3.61
CA ASP A 42 -6.45 -8.70 -2.32
C ASP A 42 -5.01 -8.22 -2.08
N ARG A 43 -4.51 -7.35 -2.95
CA ARG A 43 -3.18 -6.74 -2.82
C ARG A 43 -3.25 -5.50 -1.97
N VAL A 44 -2.20 -5.31 -1.16
CA VAL A 44 -1.98 -4.09 -0.40
C VAL A 44 -0.89 -3.28 -1.09
N VAL A 45 -1.22 -2.08 -1.51
CA VAL A 45 -0.29 -1.15 -2.16
C VAL A 45 0.32 -0.23 -1.10
N LEU A 46 1.63 -0.31 -0.95
CA LEU A 46 2.40 0.45 0.05
C LEU A 46 3.08 1.68 -0.55
N GLY A 47 3.06 2.77 0.23
CA GLY A 47 3.96 3.90 0.12
C GLY A 47 4.89 3.96 1.33
N PHE A 48 6.13 4.42 1.14
CA PHE A 48 7.14 4.53 2.19
C PHE A 48 7.49 6.00 2.45
N ILE A 49 7.47 6.43 3.71
CA ILE A 49 7.94 7.76 4.15
C ILE A 49 9.16 7.57 5.05
N GLY A 50 10.32 8.06 4.56
CA GLY A 50 11.60 7.82 5.19
C GLY A 50 12.34 6.62 4.58
N LEU A 51 13.28 6.91 3.67
CA LEU A 51 13.98 5.91 2.86
C LEU A 51 15.41 5.66 3.38
N GLY A 52 15.58 5.81 4.69
CA GLY A 52 16.80 5.52 5.40
C GLY A 52 17.13 4.04 5.47
N GLN A 53 18.03 3.68 6.38
CA GLN A 53 18.40 2.28 6.60
C GLN A 53 17.22 1.46 7.12
N GLN A 54 16.41 2.05 8.01
CA GLN A 54 15.24 1.38 8.58
C GLN A 54 14.18 1.13 7.51
N GLY A 55 13.76 2.15 6.73
CA GLY A 55 12.78 1.95 5.66
C GLY A 55 13.21 0.92 4.61
N LEU A 56 14.53 0.79 4.32
CA LEU A 56 15.04 -0.28 3.46
C LEU A 56 15.00 -1.66 4.13
N SER A 57 15.18 -1.73 5.45
CA SER A 57 15.03 -2.96 6.23
C SER A 57 13.58 -3.44 6.24
N ASP A 58 12.66 -2.50 6.48
CA ASP A 58 11.23 -2.76 6.50
C ASP A 58 10.73 -3.18 5.12
N PHE A 59 11.21 -2.53 4.06
CA PHE A 59 10.96 -3.02 2.71
C PHE A 59 11.36 -4.49 2.53
N THR A 60 12.52 -4.90 3.04
CA THR A 60 12.95 -6.29 2.93
C THR A 60 11.98 -7.25 3.65
N SER A 61 11.43 -6.84 4.79
CA SER A 61 10.41 -7.60 5.51
C SER A 61 9.09 -7.68 4.74
N PHE A 62 8.58 -6.54 4.29
CA PHE A 62 7.34 -6.47 3.50
C PHE A 62 7.43 -7.17 2.14
N SER A 63 8.61 -7.15 1.50
CA SER A 63 8.81 -7.82 0.21
C SER A 63 8.65 -9.35 0.26
N ASN A 64 8.72 -9.94 1.46
CA ASN A 64 8.46 -11.36 1.68
C ASN A 64 6.97 -11.67 1.98
N CYS A 65 6.14 -10.64 2.16
CA CYS A 65 4.71 -10.83 2.42
C CYS A 65 3.96 -11.01 1.09
N PRO A 66 3.19 -12.10 0.93
CA PRO A 66 2.37 -12.28 -0.26
C PRO A 66 1.34 -11.17 -0.40
N GLY A 67 1.15 -10.66 -1.62
CA GLY A 67 0.15 -9.62 -1.91
C GLY A 67 0.59 -8.18 -1.68
N VAL A 68 1.79 -7.95 -1.15
CA VAL A 68 2.33 -6.60 -1.01
C VAL A 68 2.87 -6.08 -2.34
N GLN A 69 2.52 -4.85 -2.67
CA GLN A 69 3.06 -4.10 -3.79
C GLN A 69 3.57 -2.74 -3.28
N VAL A 70 4.79 -2.38 -3.65
CA VAL A 70 5.34 -1.06 -3.32
C VAL A 70 5.22 -0.15 -4.53
N ALA A 71 4.50 0.97 -4.38
CA ALA A 71 4.18 1.89 -5.48
C ALA A 71 4.96 3.20 -5.41
N ALA A 72 5.39 3.63 -4.23
CA ALA A 72 6.05 4.92 -4.05
C ALA A 72 6.95 4.97 -2.82
N GLY A 73 7.90 5.91 -2.85
CA GLY A 73 8.73 6.27 -1.70
C GLY A 73 8.96 7.77 -1.60
N CYS A 74 9.01 8.28 -0.37
CA CYS A 74 9.21 9.69 -0.06
C CYS A 74 10.39 9.88 0.90
N ASP A 75 11.30 10.76 0.55
CA ASP A 75 12.38 11.26 1.42
C ASP A 75 12.84 12.62 0.88
N VAL A 76 13.26 13.54 1.72
CA VAL A 76 13.82 14.84 1.29
C VAL A 76 15.16 14.69 0.58
N ASP A 77 15.89 13.61 0.86
CA ASP A 77 17.18 13.29 0.25
C ASP A 77 17.00 12.58 -1.09
N SER A 78 17.39 13.23 -2.19
CA SER A 78 17.31 12.70 -3.54
C SER A 78 18.07 11.38 -3.73
N MET A 79 19.25 11.24 -3.11
CA MET A 79 20.07 10.02 -3.22
C MET A 79 19.37 8.81 -2.57
N LYS A 80 18.67 9.04 -1.45
CA LYS A 80 17.87 7.99 -0.81
C LYS A 80 16.69 7.59 -1.69
N ARG A 81 15.99 8.58 -2.29
CA ARG A 81 14.91 8.32 -3.24
C ARG A 81 15.36 7.47 -4.41
N GLU A 82 16.45 7.84 -5.07
CA GLU A 82 17.01 7.11 -6.20
C GLU A 82 17.42 5.67 -5.82
N ARG A 83 18.11 5.51 -4.68
CA ARG A 83 18.49 4.19 -4.16
C ARG A 83 17.27 3.32 -3.91
N PHE A 84 16.22 3.86 -3.31
CA PHE A 84 14.98 3.16 -3.03
C PHE A 84 14.30 2.73 -4.33
N VAL A 85 14.08 3.64 -5.27
CA VAL A 85 13.46 3.34 -6.58
C VAL A 85 14.22 2.23 -7.31
N ARG A 86 15.56 2.30 -7.36
CA ARG A 86 16.37 1.24 -7.97
C ARG A 86 16.14 -0.11 -7.29
N ARG A 87 16.08 -0.15 -5.97
CA ARG A 87 15.87 -1.39 -5.21
C ARG A 87 14.49 -1.99 -5.45
N ILE A 88 13.44 -1.15 -5.41
CA ILE A 88 12.06 -1.59 -5.64
C ILE A 88 11.88 -2.09 -7.06
N THR A 89 12.34 -1.34 -8.05
CA THR A 89 12.20 -1.73 -9.46
C THR A 89 12.99 -2.99 -9.80
N ALA A 90 14.15 -3.22 -9.18
CA ALA A 90 14.89 -4.46 -9.31
C ALA A 90 14.13 -5.65 -8.72
N TRP A 91 13.57 -5.49 -7.53
CA TRP A 91 12.72 -6.50 -6.88
C TRP A 91 11.48 -6.81 -7.73
N GLN A 92 10.77 -5.80 -8.22
CA GLN A 92 9.60 -5.97 -9.08
C GLN A 92 9.93 -6.78 -10.35
N LYS A 93 11.08 -6.51 -10.98
CA LYS A 93 11.57 -7.29 -12.14
C LYS A 93 11.80 -8.77 -11.79
N GLN A 94 12.39 -9.04 -10.62
CA GLN A 94 12.60 -10.42 -10.15
C GLN A 94 11.28 -11.15 -9.90
N GLN A 95 10.23 -10.42 -9.51
CA GLN A 95 8.88 -10.96 -9.32
C GLN A 95 8.09 -11.08 -10.64
N GLY A 96 8.70 -10.75 -11.79
CA GLY A 96 8.01 -10.78 -13.08
C GLY A 96 6.98 -9.68 -13.28
N VAL A 97 7.12 -8.57 -12.56
CA VAL A 97 6.18 -7.46 -12.56
C VAL A 97 6.77 -6.27 -13.31
N ALA A 98 5.90 -5.54 -14.02
CA ALA A 98 6.30 -4.28 -14.63
C ALA A 98 6.84 -3.33 -13.55
N PRO A 99 8.11 -2.89 -13.66
CA PRO A 99 8.74 -2.07 -12.64
C PRO A 99 8.11 -0.67 -12.63
N ARG A 100 7.54 -0.29 -11.49
CA ARG A 100 6.99 1.04 -11.28
C ARG A 100 7.09 1.40 -9.81
N CYS A 101 7.90 2.42 -9.51
CA CYS A 101 7.99 3.02 -8.19
C CYS A 101 8.20 4.52 -8.37
N ASP A 102 7.24 5.31 -7.96
CA ASP A 102 7.32 6.76 -8.03
C ASP A 102 8.06 7.30 -6.80
N SER A 103 8.71 8.47 -6.93
CA SER A 103 9.43 9.09 -5.82
C SER A 103 8.93 10.51 -5.56
N TYR A 104 8.84 10.87 -4.28
CA TYR A 104 8.33 12.15 -3.81
C TYR A 104 9.33 12.80 -2.86
N GLU A 105 9.45 14.11 -2.93
CA GLU A 105 10.18 14.90 -1.95
C GLU A 105 9.30 15.24 -0.75
N PHE A 106 8.02 15.56 -1.03
CA PHE A 106 7.02 15.90 -0.03
C PHE A 106 6.00 14.75 0.08
N TYR A 107 5.80 14.25 1.29
CA TYR A 107 4.93 13.10 1.52
C TYR A 107 3.45 13.44 1.32
N GLU A 108 3.06 14.70 1.45
CA GLU A 108 1.71 15.18 1.22
C GLU A 108 1.24 14.84 -0.19
N GLU A 109 2.08 15.06 -1.20
CA GLU A 109 1.79 14.73 -2.60
C GLU A 109 1.57 13.22 -2.79
N MET A 110 2.35 12.39 -2.09
CA MET A 110 2.18 10.95 -2.13
C MET A 110 0.87 10.51 -1.46
N LEU A 111 0.45 11.18 -0.37
CA LEU A 111 -0.78 10.86 0.35
C LEU A 111 -2.05 11.14 -0.47
N GLU A 112 -2.00 12.03 -1.46
CA GLU A 112 -3.12 12.31 -2.38
C GLU A 112 -3.43 11.13 -3.31
N ARG A 113 -2.52 10.19 -3.48
CA ARG A 113 -2.69 9.02 -4.33
C ARG A 113 -3.76 8.07 -3.79
N LYS A 114 -4.76 7.78 -4.61
CA LYS A 114 -5.87 6.88 -4.27
C LYS A 114 -5.53 5.41 -4.44
N ASP A 115 -4.47 5.10 -5.17
CA ASP A 115 -4.01 3.72 -5.42
C ASP A 115 -3.06 3.20 -4.34
N ILE A 116 -2.71 3.99 -3.35
CA ILE A 116 -1.95 3.56 -2.17
C ILE A 116 -2.93 3.27 -1.04
N ASP A 117 -2.86 2.06 -0.48
CA ASP A 117 -3.72 1.59 0.60
C ASP A 117 -3.12 1.91 1.98
N ALA A 118 -1.81 1.70 2.11
CA ALA A 118 -1.13 1.83 3.40
C ALA A 118 0.23 2.54 3.27
N ILE A 119 0.63 3.18 4.36
CA ILE A 119 1.88 3.93 4.48
C ILE A 119 2.77 3.30 5.54
N GLU A 120 4.01 3.03 5.18
CA GLU A 120 5.09 2.74 6.13
C GLU A 120 5.81 4.04 6.49
N VAL A 121 5.99 4.30 7.78
CA VAL A 121 6.65 5.49 8.33
C VAL A 121 7.92 5.09 9.06
N ALA A 122 9.09 5.39 8.47
CA ALA A 122 10.43 5.16 9.02
C ALA A 122 11.28 6.44 9.02
N THR A 123 10.64 7.56 9.29
CA THR A 123 11.27 8.86 9.46
C THR A 123 12.07 8.93 10.77
N PRO A 124 12.83 10.00 11.05
CA PRO A 124 13.29 10.31 12.41
C PRO A 124 12.10 10.48 13.38
N ASP A 125 12.32 10.12 14.65
CA ASP A 125 11.29 9.99 15.69
C ASP A 125 10.35 11.20 15.81
N HIS A 126 10.88 12.40 15.69
CA HIS A 126 10.11 13.65 15.81
C HIS A 126 9.17 13.92 14.61
N TRP A 127 9.27 13.13 13.53
CA TRP A 127 8.35 13.19 12.39
C TRP A 127 7.27 12.10 12.43
N HIS A 128 7.41 11.06 13.28
CA HIS A 128 6.50 9.91 13.33
C HIS A 128 5.06 10.35 13.54
N ALA A 129 4.82 11.21 14.55
CA ALA A 129 3.47 11.62 14.89
C ALA A 129 2.79 12.39 13.76
N LEU A 130 3.47 13.40 13.21
CA LEU A 130 2.90 14.25 12.17
C LEU A 130 2.58 13.45 10.90
N THR A 131 3.53 12.67 10.40
CA THR A 131 3.34 11.87 9.18
C THR A 131 2.27 10.81 9.36
N THR A 132 2.21 10.15 10.50
CA THR A 132 1.16 9.16 10.82
C THR A 132 -0.22 9.81 10.88
N ILE A 133 -0.35 10.97 11.54
CA ILE A 133 -1.63 11.70 11.64
C ILE A 133 -2.12 12.09 10.24
N HIS A 134 -1.24 12.65 9.41
CA HIS A 134 -1.60 13.05 8.05
C HIS A 134 -1.98 11.85 7.18
N ALA A 135 -1.27 10.73 7.29
CA ALA A 135 -1.61 9.50 6.56
C ALA A 135 -2.98 8.94 6.99
N CYS A 136 -3.28 8.90 8.28
CA CYS A 136 -4.61 8.51 8.79
C CYS A 136 -5.71 9.45 8.29
N GLN A 137 -5.48 10.77 8.27
CA GLN A 137 -6.42 11.76 7.76
C GLN A 137 -6.66 11.61 6.25
N ALA A 138 -5.62 11.18 5.50
CA ALA A 138 -5.74 10.84 4.08
C ALA A 138 -6.44 9.48 3.83
N GLY A 139 -6.91 8.81 4.88
CA GLY A 139 -7.61 7.52 4.81
C GLY A 139 -6.70 6.34 4.49
N LYS A 140 -5.40 6.42 4.81
CA LYS A 140 -4.44 5.34 4.65
C LYS A 140 -4.32 4.52 5.93
N ASP A 141 -4.11 3.21 5.78
CA ASP A 141 -3.59 2.41 6.88
C ASP A 141 -2.13 2.79 7.16
N VAL A 142 -1.68 2.67 8.39
CA VAL A 142 -0.31 3.11 8.75
C VAL A 142 0.42 2.05 9.54
N TYR A 143 1.64 1.76 9.12
CA TYR A 143 2.64 1.07 9.91
C TYR A 143 3.73 2.07 10.30
N CYS A 144 3.85 2.37 11.60
CA CYS A 144 4.82 3.33 12.11
C CYS A 144 5.93 2.63 12.88
N GLN A 145 7.18 2.98 12.57
CA GLN A 145 8.36 2.48 13.26
C GLN A 145 8.42 2.95 14.73
N LYS A 146 9.17 2.20 15.51
CA LYS A 146 9.49 2.55 16.90
C LYS A 146 10.59 3.65 16.94
N PRO A 147 10.63 4.53 17.95
CA PRO A 147 9.59 4.75 18.95
C PRO A 147 8.35 5.38 18.32
N LEU A 148 7.18 5.05 18.84
CA LEU A 148 5.89 5.47 18.28
C LEU A 148 5.79 7.00 18.13
N ALA A 149 6.18 7.73 19.15
CA ALA A 149 6.10 9.17 19.21
C ALA A 149 7.20 9.72 20.12
N TYR A 150 7.53 10.99 19.96
CA TYR A 150 8.52 11.66 20.77
C TYR A 150 7.96 12.06 22.16
N THR A 151 6.64 12.31 22.22
CA THR A 151 5.94 12.67 23.46
C THR A 151 4.65 11.86 23.64
N ILE A 152 4.17 11.77 24.89
CA ILE A 152 2.87 11.13 25.21
C ILE A 152 1.71 11.84 24.49
N ALA A 153 1.76 13.18 24.43
CA ALA A 153 0.73 13.99 23.78
C ALA A 153 0.63 13.66 22.28
N GLU A 154 1.76 13.50 21.59
CA GLU A 154 1.82 13.06 20.20
C GLU A 154 1.21 11.66 20.02
N GLY A 155 1.58 10.72 20.88
CA GLY A 155 1.03 9.37 20.84
C GLY A 155 -0.49 9.35 20.98
N LEU A 156 -1.04 10.15 21.90
CA LEU A 156 -2.50 10.31 22.06
C LEU A 156 -3.16 10.92 20.82
N ALA A 157 -2.51 11.89 20.17
CA ALA A 157 -3.00 12.50 18.93
C ALA A 157 -3.02 11.49 17.78
N MET A 158 -2.00 10.63 17.66
CA MET A 158 -1.94 9.55 16.67
C MET A 158 -3.08 8.54 16.87
N VAL A 159 -3.34 8.10 18.11
CA VAL A 159 -4.46 7.20 18.42
C VAL A 159 -5.79 7.83 18.00
N LYS A 160 -5.99 9.11 18.35
CA LYS A 160 -7.20 9.84 17.96
C LYS A 160 -7.35 9.92 16.44
N ALA A 161 -6.28 10.21 15.71
CA ALA A 161 -6.30 10.27 14.25
C ALA A 161 -6.65 8.90 13.62
N GLY A 162 -6.08 7.81 14.11
CA GLY A 162 -6.40 6.45 13.65
C GLY A 162 -7.87 6.09 13.85
N VAL A 163 -8.43 6.41 15.03
CA VAL A 163 -9.85 6.16 15.30
C VAL A 163 -10.76 7.02 14.43
N THR A 164 -10.46 8.30 14.25
CA THR A 164 -11.30 9.22 13.47
C THR A 164 -11.17 9.01 11.97
N GLY A 165 -10.00 8.56 11.49
CA GLY A 165 -9.78 8.23 10.09
C GLY A 165 -10.46 6.92 9.66
N GLY A 166 -10.99 6.15 10.60
CA GLY A 166 -11.66 4.87 10.33
C GLY A 166 -10.72 3.79 9.81
N LYS A 167 -9.42 3.98 9.93
CA LYS A 167 -8.38 3.07 9.47
C LYS A 167 -7.49 2.62 10.63
N PRO A 168 -7.13 1.34 10.72
CA PRO A 168 -6.23 0.86 11.75
C PRO A 168 -4.81 1.40 11.54
N ALA A 169 -4.19 1.87 12.60
CA ALA A 169 -2.77 2.16 12.64
C ALA A 169 -2.06 1.05 13.43
N THR A 170 -1.08 0.42 12.80
CA THR A 170 -0.27 -0.62 13.43
C THR A 170 1.09 -0.04 13.80
N PHE A 171 1.54 -0.33 15.01
CA PHE A 171 2.79 0.18 15.55
C PHE A 171 3.74 -0.98 15.86
N GLU A 172 4.98 -0.87 15.44
CA GLU A 172 5.99 -1.85 15.81
C GLU A 172 6.33 -1.74 17.30
N ARG A 173 6.21 -2.84 18.02
CA ARG A 173 6.73 -2.99 19.37
C ARG A 173 7.98 -3.86 19.31
N ARG A 174 9.13 -3.32 19.67
CA ARG A 174 10.33 -4.13 19.91
C ARG A 174 10.14 -4.91 21.21
N VAL A 175 9.91 -6.20 21.12
CA VAL A 175 9.98 -7.09 22.27
C VAL A 175 11.46 -7.38 22.50
N SER A 176 12.01 -6.96 23.63
CA SER A 176 13.38 -7.32 24.00
C SER A 176 13.46 -8.83 24.26
N GLU A 177 14.61 -9.42 24.00
CA GLU A 177 14.83 -10.86 24.21
C GLU A 177 14.62 -11.28 25.69
N SER A 178 14.78 -10.32 26.62
CA SER A 178 14.48 -10.49 28.04
C SER A 178 12.99 -10.72 28.34
N ASP A 179 12.08 -10.25 27.49
CA ASP A 179 10.63 -10.42 27.70
C ASP A 179 10.14 -11.83 27.26
N ARG A 180 10.99 -12.63 26.61
CA ARG A 180 10.67 -13.99 26.14
C ARG A 180 10.97 -15.09 27.14
N VAL A 181 11.66 -14.78 28.24
CA VAL A 181 12.14 -15.78 29.23
C VAL A 181 11.21 -15.87 30.46
N GLY A 182 10.07 -15.16 30.45
CA GLY A 182 9.15 -15.07 31.60
C GLY A 182 7.76 -15.65 31.39
N SER A 183 7.60 -16.69 30.52
CA SER A 183 6.31 -17.40 30.37
C SER A 183 6.48 -18.90 30.42
#